data_5265781a51b2befa1ac2c1c42fb4eb65
#
_entry.id   5265781a51b2befa1ac2c1c42fb4eb65
#
_cell.length_a   1.000
_cell.length_b   1.000
_cell.length_c   1.000
_cell.angle_alpha   90.00
_cell.angle_beta   90.00
_cell.angle_gamma   90.00
#
_symmetry.space_group_name_H-M   'P 1'
#
loop_
_entity.id
_entity.type
_entity.pdbx_description
1 polymer ?
#
loop_
_entity_poly.entity_id
_entity_poly.type
_entity_poly.pdbx_seq_one_letter_code
_entity_poly.pdbx_strand_id
1 'polypeptide(L)'
;MVKDYGVCSGLRVKATSSGYLVSHDSVFCLNYADYILGLWFDIESALRDVRSVFREVIDYLIGYYPSYGIAVSHLDDIIVFMSIFLSKNTNYHVNTVRWVKRILASYSDPLDIIHSDLEDVLASISSIQVRELPKALRYYYSVRGSIIKGGSEDSRLLLEYKGIGPKTLYSYILHVKLDSSYAPFDVNFEKFLLNLGFRLWSRRPDKRYCRLYTCPTCPQSSSCSIGVLRSSLGKALGWLQTVAYIHVKRACRVRACRECPLRRICIARSYS
;
A
#
# COMPACT_ATOMS: atom_id res chain seq x y z
N MET A 1 -10.40 16.90 3.94
CA MET A 1 -10.48 15.48 4.36
C MET A 1 -10.77 15.44 5.84
N VAL A 2 -11.62 14.55 6.29
CA VAL A 2 -11.84 14.25 7.72
C VAL A 2 -11.53 12.76 7.90
N LYS A 3 -10.79 12.43 8.96
CA LYS A 3 -10.55 11.03 9.36
C LYS A 3 -11.72 10.59 10.25
N ASP A 4 -12.57 9.72 9.73
CA ASP A 4 -13.83 9.36 10.40
C ASP A 4 -13.68 8.27 11.47
N TYR A 5 -12.61 7.45 11.42
CA TYR A 5 -12.45 6.24 12.24
C TYR A 5 -11.02 6.03 12.74
N GLY A 6 -10.87 5.25 13.81
CA GLY A 6 -9.60 4.82 14.36
C GLY A 6 -8.87 5.89 15.17
N VAL A 7 -7.58 5.67 15.39
CA VAL A 7 -6.72 6.62 16.10
C VAL A 7 -6.76 7.98 15.40
N CYS A 8 -6.93 9.05 16.17
CA CYS A 8 -7.12 10.41 15.65
C CYS A 8 -8.39 10.58 14.78
N SER A 9 -9.47 9.89 15.11
CA SER A 9 -10.78 10.20 14.55
C SER A 9 -11.14 11.68 14.81
N GLY A 10 -11.70 12.36 13.83
CA GLY A 10 -11.96 13.81 13.89
C GLY A 10 -10.83 14.68 13.34
N LEU A 11 -9.65 14.13 13.04
CA LEU A 11 -8.56 14.86 12.39
C LEU A 11 -9.04 15.47 11.06
N ARG A 12 -8.95 16.80 10.93
CA ARG A 12 -9.34 17.53 9.74
C ARG A 12 -8.12 18.04 9.00
N VAL A 13 -8.11 17.88 7.69
CA VAL A 13 -7.04 18.36 6.82
C VAL A 13 -7.65 19.15 5.67
N LYS A 14 -7.18 20.37 5.47
CA LYS A 14 -7.52 21.25 4.35
C LYS A 14 -6.25 21.59 3.57
N ALA A 15 -6.23 21.29 2.27
CA ALA A 15 -5.16 21.72 1.39
C ALA A 15 -5.24 23.26 1.20
N THR A 16 -4.09 23.92 1.15
CA THR A 16 -3.90 25.34 0.88
C THR A 16 -2.89 25.51 -0.26
N SER A 17 -2.68 26.73 -0.71
CA SER A 17 -1.64 27.04 -1.72
C SER A 17 -0.22 26.78 -1.22
N SER A 18 0.01 26.82 0.10
CA SER A 18 1.32 26.66 0.74
C SER A 18 1.50 25.34 1.49
N GLY A 19 0.54 24.42 1.43
CA GLY A 19 0.62 23.13 2.13
C GLY A 19 -0.72 22.66 2.69
N TYR A 20 -0.74 22.26 3.97
CA TYR A 20 -1.93 21.73 4.62
C TYR A 20 -2.21 22.46 5.94
N LEU A 21 -3.49 22.80 6.17
CA LEU A 21 -3.99 23.15 7.49
C LEU A 21 -4.52 21.88 8.15
N VAL A 22 -4.02 21.60 9.35
CA VAL A 22 -4.40 20.43 10.15
C VAL A 22 -5.03 20.93 11.44
N SER A 23 -6.16 20.34 11.84
CA SER A 23 -6.82 20.63 13.11
C SER A 23 -7.31 19.38 13.82
N HIS A 24 -7.03 19.30 15.12
CA HIS A 24 -7.49 18.29 16.06
C HIS A 24 -7.26 18.78 17.49
N ASP A 25 -8.02 18.28 18.45
CA ASP A 25 -7.90 18.69 19.87
C ASP A 25 -6.66 18.09 20.56
N SER A 26 -6.10 17.03 20.01
CA SER A 26 -4.91 16.36 20.53
C SER A 26 -3.65 16.75 19.75
N VAL A 27 -2.62 17.22 20.45
CA VAL A 27 -1.29 17.47 19.89
C VAL A 27 -0.66 16.22 19.28
N PHE A 28 -0.89 15.06 19.89
CA PHE A 28 -0.46 13.77 19.32
C PHE A 28 -1.04 13.55 17.91
N CYS A 29 -2.32 13.83 17.73
CA CYS A 29 -2.99 13.69 16.45
C CYS A 29 -2.56 14.73 15.41
N LEU A 30 -2.20 15.93 15.83
CA LEU A 30 -1.60 16.91 14.93
C LEU A 30 -0.26 16.43 14.38
N ASN A 31 0.60 15.86 15.23
CA ASN A 31 1.88 15.27 14.80
C ASN A 31 1.68 14.00 13.95
N TYR A 32 0.64 13.22 14.26
CA TYR A 32 0.30 12.03 13.48
C TYR A 32 -0.18 12.35 12.05
N ALA A 33 -0.60 13.60 11.81
CA ALA A 33 -1.02 14.05 10.48
C ALA A 33 0.04 13.86 9.40
N ASP A 34 1.33 13.96 9.73
CA ASP A 34 2.43 13.75 8.79
C ASP A 34 2.41 12.35 8.17
N TYR A 35 2.01 11.34 8.94
CA TYR A 35 1.84 9.98 8.43
C TYR A 35 0.64 9.86 7.50
N ILE A 36 -0.49 10.46 7.88
CA ILE A 36 -1.72 10.45 7.06
C ILE A 36 -1.53 11.22 5.75
N LEU A 37 -0.72 12.28 5.77
CA LEU A 37 -0.41 13.09 4.59
C LEU A 37 0.75 12.55 3.77
N GLY A 38 1.50 11.58 4.30
CA GLY A 38 2.67 11.01 3.63
C GLY A 38 3.95 11.85 3.77
N LEU A 39 3.96 12.86 4.63
CA LEU A 39 5.09 13.76 4.85
C LEU A 39 6.23 13.11 5.66
N TRP A 40 5.97 12.00 6.33
CA TRP A 40 6.97 11.20 7.06
C TRP A 40 8.05 10.60 6.14
N PHE A 41 7.75 10.47 4.84
CA PHE A 41 8.63 9.84 3.87
C PHE A 41 9.54 10.85 3.20
N ASP A 42 10.84 10.72 3.45
CA ASP A 42 11.88 11.52 2.81
C ASP A 42 12.35 10.86 1.50
N ILE A 43 11.86 11.39 0.38
CA ILE A 43 12.21 10.90 -0.95
C ILE A 43 13.69 11.17 -1.28
N GLU A 44 14.25 12.30 -0.87
CA GLU A 44 15.62 12.65 -1.19
C GLU A 44 16.61 11.67 -0.54
N SER A 45 16.38 11.34 0.72
CA SER A 45 17.12 10.29 1.41
C SER A 45 16.96 8.93 0.74
N ALA A 46 15.75 8.57 0.30
CA ALA A 46 15.46 7.30 -0.34
C ALA A 46 16.12 7.14 -1.72
N LEU A 47 16.44 8.26 -2.39
CA LEU A 47 17.07 8.24 -3.72
C LEU A 47 18.54 7.83 -3.70
N ARG A 48 19.21 7.87 -2.58
CA ARG A 48 20.66 7.55 -2.49
C ARG A 48 20.98 6.14 -2.96
N ASP A 49 20.06 5.20 -2.71
CA ASP A 49 20.25 3.78 -3.00
C ASP A 49 19.66 3.35 -4.36
N VAL A 50 19.11 4.30 -5.13
CA VAL A 50 18.43 3.97 -6.40
C VAL A 50 19.46 3.76 -7.50
N ARG A 51 19.39 2.59 -8.16
CA ARG A 51 20.21 2.27 -9.33
C ARG A 51 19.92 3.19 -10.51
N SER A 52 20.96 3.51 -11.28
CA SER A 52 20.89 4.45 -12.42
C SER A 52 19.78 4.15 -13.42
N VAL A 53 19.48 2.87 -13.67
CA VAL A 53 18.40 2.45 -14.60
C VAL A 53 17.01 2.97 -14.24
N PHE A 54 16.75 3.26 -12.95
CA PHE A 54 15.49 3.84 -12.49
C PHE A 54 15.54 5.35 -12.28
N ARG A 55 16.73 5.94 -12.28
CA ARG A 55 16.94 7.34 -11.88
C ARG A 55 16.15 8.31 -12.75
N GLU A 56 16.26 8.19 -14.06
CA GLU A 56 15.55 9.07 -15.00
C GLU A 56 14.03 9.04 -14.78
N VAL A 57 13.45 7.86 -14.64
CA VAL A 57 12.00 7.72 -14.38
C VAL A 57 11.58 8.37 -13.08
N ILE A 58 12.37 8.18 -12.02
CA ILE A 58 12.09 8.75 -10.70
C ILE A 58 12.20 10.26 -10.75
N ASP A 59 13.23 10.81 -11.39
CA ASP A 59 13.43 12.25 -11.51
C ASP A 59 12.27 12.92 -12.26
N TYR A 60 11.78 12.30 -13.34
CA TYR A 60 10.54 12.72 -14.02
C TYR A 60 9.31 12.69 -13.10
N LEU A 61 9.16 11.63 -12.32
CA LEU A 61 8.02 11.48 -11.42
C LEU A 61 8.07 12.48 -10.26
N ILE A 62 9.24 12.76 -9.70
CA ILE A 62 9.41 13.78 -8.66
C ILE A 62 9.03 15.16 -9.20
N GLY A 63 9.54 15.52 -10.37
CA GLY A 63 9.21 16.80 -11.01
C GLY A 63 7.72 16.98 -11.28
N TYR A 64 7.00 15.89 -11.55
CA TYR A 64 5.56 15.93 -11.85
C TYR A 64 4.67 15.72 -10.62
N TYR A 65 5.15 15.00 -9.61
CA TYR A 65 4.46 14.68 -8.37
C TYR A 65 5.22 15.14 -7.13
N PRO A 66 5.66 16.42 -7.05
CA PRO A 66 6.60 16.88 -6.02
C PRO A 66 6.05 16.77 -4.58
N SER A 67 4.72 16.81 -4.42
CA SER A 67 4.06 16.80 -3.11
C SER A 67 3.49 15.42 -2.73
N TYR A 68 3.81 14.36 -3.47
CA TYR A 68 3.27 13.05 -3.17
C TYR A 68 4.24 12.22 -2.32
N GLY A 69 3.83 11.94 -1.09
CA GLY A 69 4.48 10.99 -0.21
C GLY A 69 3.73 9.66 -0.11
N ILE A 70 4.01 8.90 0.94
CA ILE A 70 3.36 7.61 1.23
C ILE A 70 2.40 7.81 2.40
N ALA A 71 1.11 7.98 2.11
CA ALA A 71 0.07 8.11 3.13
C ALA A 71 -0.14 6.79 3.86
N VAL A 72 -0.05 6.80 5.19
CA VAL A 72 -0.21 5.61 6.04
C VAL A 72 -1.04 5.92 7.28
N SER A 73 -1.64 4.89 7.88
CA SER A 73 -2.35 4.96 9.17
C SER A 73 -1.88 3.82 10.07
N HIS A 74 -0.57 3.76 10.33
CA HIS A 74 0.11 2.61 10.95
C HIS A 74 -0.39 2.29 12.36
N LEU A 75 -0.93 3.27 13.10
CA LEU A 75 -1.53 3.05 14.42
C LEU A 75 -2.90 2.37 14.34
N ASP A 76 -3.54 2.40 13.19
CA ASP A 76 -4.81 1.72 12.93
C ASP A 76 -4.58 0.36 12.25
N ASP A 77 -3.63 -0.41 12.72
CA ASP A 77 -3.14 -1.63 12.06
C ASP A 77 -4.25 -2.64 11.73
N ILE A 78 -5.29 -2.77 12.57
CA ILE A 78 -6.46 -3.63 12.32
C ILE A 78 -7.27 -3.11 11.14
N ILE A 79 -7.55 -1.79 11.10
CA ILE A 79 -8.30 -1.16 10.00
C ILE A 79 -7.49 -1.24 8.71
N VAL A 80 -6.18 -1.02 8.79
CA VAL A 80 -5.26 -1.12 7.65
C VAL A 80 -5.21 -2.56 7.14
N PHE A 81 -5.06 -3.56 8.03
CA PHE A 81 -5.09 -4.98 7.64
C PHE A 81 -6.42 -5.34 6.96
N MET A 82 -7.55 -4.95 7.54
CA MET A 82 -8.88 -5.17 6.96
C MET A 82 -8.98 -4.55 5.56
N SER A 83 -8.52 -3.32 5.40
CA SER A 83 -8.56 -2.61 4.11
C SER A 83 -7.69 -3.30 3.06
N ILE A 84 -6.48 -3.75 3.42
CA ILE A 84 -5.57 -4.48 2.54
C ILE A 84 -6.18 -5.84 2.16
N PHE A 85 -6.74 -6.57 3.12
CA PHE A 85 -7.35 -7.88 2.89
C PHE A 85 -8.54 -7.77 1.93
N LEU A 86 -9.42 -6.81 2.13
CA LEU A 86 -10.60 -6.56 1.29
C LEU A 86 -10.25 -5.99 -0.09
N SER A 87 -9.04 -5.44 -0.28
CA SER A 87 -8.61 -4.87 -1.58
C SER A 87 -8.25 -5.90 -2.64
N LYS A 88 -8.32 -7.20 -2.32
CA LYS A 88 -7.97 -8.26 -3.25
C LYS A 88 -9.01 -8.35 -4.38
N ASN A 89 -8.52 -8.36 -5.63
CA ASN A 89 -9.35 -8.54 -6.84
C ASN A 89 -10.58 -7.63 -6.91
N THR A 90 -10.49 -6.39 -6.39
CA THR A 90 -11.60 -5.45 -6.40
C THR A 90 -11.14 -4.01 -6.64
N ASN A 91 -12.09 -3.12 -6.93
CA ASN A 91 -11.80 -1.70 -7.01
C ASN A 91 -11.75 -1.10 -5.59
N TYR A 92 -10.55 -0.70 -5.18
CA TYR A 92 -10.30 -0.16 -3.84
C TYR A 92 -11.26 0.98 -3.47
N HIS A 93 -11.35 2.01 -4.31
CA HIS A 93 -12.16 3.21 -3.99
C HIS A 93 -13.67 2.96 -4.00
N VAL A 94 -14.13 2.07 -4.88
CA VAL A 94 -15.57 1.80 -5.03
C VAL A 94 -16.04 0.78 -3.99
N ASN A 95 -15.28 -0.30 -3.84
CA ASN A 95 -15.73 -1.43 -3.03
C ASN A 95 -15.07 -1.47 -1.65
N THR A 96 -13.73 -1.51 -1.60
CA THR A 96 -13.02 -1.67 -0.31
C THR A 96 -13.36 -0.55 0.66
N VAL A 97 -13.27 0.70 0.24
CA VAL A 97 -13.58 1.86 1.11
C VAL A 97 -15.02 1.80 1.61
N ARG A 98 -15.98 1.47 0.73
CA ARG A 98 -17.39 1.36 1.10
C ARG A 98 -17.62 0.22 2.10
N TRP A 99 -16.99 -0.95 1.89
CA TRP A 99 -17.12 -2.10 2.80
C TRP A 99 -16.52 -1.79 4.16
N VAL A 100 -15.32 -1.23 4.20
CA VAL A 100 -14.65 -0.85 5.44
C VAL A 100 -15.48 0.18 6.21
N LYS A 101 -15.95 1.24 5.56
CA LYS A 101 -16.82 2.25 6.19
C LYS A 101 -18.09 1.62 6.77
N ARG A 102 -18.72 0.71 6.04
CA ARG A 102 -19.94 0.03 6.50
C ARG A 102 -19.68 -0.86 7.72
N ILE A 103 -18.58 -1.61 7.72
CA ILE A 103 -18.19 -2.45 8.86
C ILE A 103 -17.90 -1.56 10.07
N LEU A 104 -17.10 -0.50 9.92
CA LEU A 104 -16.73 0.40 11.01
C LEU A 104 -17.92 1.22 11.55
N ALA A 105 -18.94 1.49 10.74
CA ALA A 105 -20.16 2.14 11.19
C ALA A 105 -21.02 1.25 12.10
N SER A 106 -20.83 -0.07 12.05
CA SER A 106 -21.58 -1.03 12.88
C SER A 106 -20.86 -1.40 14.18
N TYR A 107 -19.61 -0.99 14.35
CA TYR A 107 -18.77 -1.34 15.51
C TYR A 107 -18.02 -0.11 16.02
N SER A 108 -18.15 0.18 17.31
CA SER A 108 -17.48 1.33 17.95
C SER A 108 -15.96 1.14 18.06
N ASP A 109 -15.52 -0.10 18.29
CA ASP A 109 -14.11 -0.49 18.37
C ASP A 109 -13.79 -1.50 17.25
N PRO A 110 -12.69 -1.31 16.49
CA PRO A 110 -12.22 -2.33 15.55
C PRO A 110 -11.97 -3.71 16.18
N LEU A 111 -11.72 -3.78 17.50
CA LEU A 111 -11.58 -5.04 18.24
C LEU A 111 -12.92 -5.78 18.37
N ASP A 112 -14.03 -5.07 18.45
CA ASP A 112 -15.37 -5.68 18.50
C ASP A 112 -15.66 -6.52 17.24
N ILE A 113 -15.06 -6.12 16.11
CA ILE A 113 -15.17 -6.85 14.84
C ILE A 113 -14.62 -8.29 14.96
N ILE A 114 -13.59 -8.49 15.79
CA ILE A 114 -12.92 -9.77 15.96
C ILE A 114 -13.81 -10.75 16.74
N HIS A 115 -14.56 -10.23 17.69
CA HIS A 115 -15.39 -10.98 18.63
C HIS A 115 -16.85 -11.08 18.20
N SER A 116 -17.28 -10.26 17.23
CA SER A 116 -18.67 -10.24 16.75
C SER A 116 -18.93 -11.29 15.68
N ASP A 117 -20.18 -11.70 15.61
CA ASP A 117 -20.69 -12.40 14.44
C ASP A 117 -21.02 -11.36 13.36
N LEU A 118 -20.12 -11.23 12.40
CA LEU A 118 -20.27 -10.28 11.30
C LEU A 118 -21.39 -10.66 10.31
N GLU A 119 -22.13 -11.76 10.54
CA GLU A 119 -23.03 -12.33 9.54
C GLU A 119 -24.08 -11.32 9.06
N ASP A 120 -24.68 -10.54 9.95
CA ASP A 120 -25.70 -9.56 9.59
C ASP A 120 -25.15 -8.40 8.74
N VAL A 121 -23.97 -7.89 9.09
CA VAL A 121 -23.30 -6.81 8.33
C VAL A 121 -22.80 -7.34 7.00
N LEU A 122 -22.30 -8.59 6.99
CA LEU A 122 -21.71 -9.22 5.82
C LEU A 122 -22.76 -9.82 4.88
N ALA A 123 -23.91 -10.24 5.38
CA ALA A 123 -25.02 -10.80 4.57
C ALA A 123 -25.46 -9.85 3.45
N SER A 124 -25.38 -8.55 3.73
CA SER A 124 -25.70 -7.50 2.77
C SER A 124 -24.60 -7.17 1.76
N ILE A 125 -23.42 -7.82 1.86
CA ILE A 125 -22.27 -7.62 0.98
C ILE A 125 -21.92 -8.92 0.28
N SER A 126 -22.36 -9.07 -0.96
CA SER A 126 -22.09 -10.26 -1.79
C SER A 126 -20.63 -10.26 -2.28
N SER A 127 -19.68 -10.66 -1.39
CA SER A 127 -18.26 -10.76 -1.72
C SER A 127 -17.59 -11.87 -0.93
N ILE A 128 -16.83 -12.73 -1.61
CA ILE A 128 -16.04 -13.78 -0.97
C ILE A 128 -15.03 -13.22 0.02
N GLN A 129 -14.37 -12.09 -0.33
CA GLN A 129 -13.39 -11.43 0.54
C GLN A 129 -14.04 -10.99 1.85
N VAL A 130 -15.24 -10.45 1.77
CA VAL A 130 -15.98 -9.97 2.95
C VAL A 130 -16.37 -11.15 3.84
N ARG A 131 -16.87 -12.25 3.26
CA ARG A 131 -17.20 -13.48 4.02
C ARG A 131 -16.00 -14.13 4.71
N GLU A 132 -14.80 -14.05 4.10
CA GLU A 132 -13.57 -14.58 4.69
C GLU A 132 -12.92 -13.64 5.72
N LEU A 133 -13.36 -12.39 5.80
CA LEU A 133 -12.76 -11.37 6.68
C LEU A 133 -12.75 -11.76 8.16
N PRO A 134 -13.84 -12.30 8.77
CA PRO A 134 -13.83 -12.65 10.19
C PRO A 134 -12.75 -13.68 10.54
N LYS A 135 -12.57 -14.68 9.69
CA LYS A 135 -11.52 -15.69 9.87
C LYS A 135 -10.12 -15.08 9.73
N ALA A 136 -9.95 -14.19 8.75
CA ALA A 136 -8.67 -13.51 8.53
C ALA A 136 -8.33 -12.56 9.68
N LEU A 137 -9.30 -11.85 10.24
CA LEU A 137 -9.11 -10.96 11.39
C LEU A 137 -8.76 -11.74 12.66
N ARG A 138 -9.47 -12.84 12.96
CA ARG A 138 -9.13 -13.72 14.10
C ARG A 138 -7.70 -14.25 13.98
N TYR A 139 -7.31 -14.69 12.79
CA TYR A 139 -5.94 -15.12 12.55
C TYR A 139 -4.94 -13.96 12.74
N TYR A 140 -5.22 -12.80 12.13
CA TYR A 140 -4.38 -11.62 12.29
C TYR A 140 -4.18 -11.27 13.77
N TYR A 141 -5.26 -11.24 14.53
CA TYR A 141 -5.21 -10.92 15.95
C TYR A 141 -4.35 -11.91 16.75
N SER A 142 -4.43 -13.20 16.44
CA SER A 142 -3.61 -14.23 17.11
C SER A 142 -2.09 -14.06 16.91
N VAL A 143 -1.66 -13.49 15.77
CA VAL A 143 -0.24 -13.28 15.46
C VAL A 143 0.19 -11.81 15.62
N ARG A 144 -0.77 -10.89 15.81
CA ARG A 144 -0.55 -9.44 15.84
C ARG A 144 0.52 -9.01 16.84
N GLY A 145 0.49 -9.56 18.04
CA GLY A 145 1.45 -9.21 19.09
C GLY A 145 2.90 -9.46 18.68
N SER A 146 3.16 -10.60 18.04
CA SER A 146 4.48 -10.94 17.52
C SER A 146 4.88 -10.04 16.35
N ILE A 147 3.94 -9.79 15.42
CA ILE A 147 4.18 -8.94 14.25
C ILE A 147 4.47 -7.49 14.66
N ILE A 148 3.68 -6.89 15.56
CA ILE A 148 3.83 -5.48 15.94
C ILE A 148 5.15 -5.25 16.71
N LYS A 149 5.49 -6.14 17.64
CA LYS A 149 6.74 -6.05 18.42
C LYS A 149 7.99 -6.38 17.59
N GLY A 150 7.86 -7.22 16.59
CA GLY A 150 8.95 -7.67 15.74
C GLY A 150 9.28 -6.71 14.60
N GLY A 151 10.26 -7.07 13.76
CA GLY A 151 10.64 -6.35 12.56
C GLY A 151 9.68 -6.55 11.38
N SER A 152 10.00 -5.93 10.24
CA SER A 152 9.24 -6.12 8.99
C SER A 152 9.14 -7.59 8.58
N GLU A 153 10.16 -8.38 8.91
CA GLU A 153 10.26 -9.79 8.55
C GLU A 153 9.30 -10.69 9.32
N ASP A 154 8.98 -10.35 10.58
CA ASP A 154 8.01 -11.09 11.39
C ASP A 154 6.60 -11.00 10.82
N SER A 155 6.33 -10.02 9.98
CA SER A 155 5.08 -9.91 9.22
C SER A 155 4.83 -11.10 8.30
N ARG A 156 5.85 -11.94 7.99
CA ARG A 156 5.71 -13.19 7.23
C ARG A 156 4.76 -14.19 7.88
N LEU A 157 4.54 -14.10 9.18
CA LEU A 157 3.51 -14.87 9.88
C LEU A 157 2.13 -14.72 9.22
N LEU A 158 1.85 -13.57 8.59
CA LEU A 158 0.62 -13.38 7.83
C LEU A 158 0.44 -14.39 6.71
N LEU A 159 1.54 -14.87 6.11
CA LEU A 159 1.49 -15.82 4.99
C LEU A 159 1.06 -17.24 5.41
N GLU A 160 1.02 -17.55 6.69
CA GLU A 160 0.50 -18.84 7.17
C GLU A 160 -1.03 -18.92 6.93
N TYR A 161 -1.74 -17.80 6.92
CA TYR A 161 -3.15 -17.80 6.58
C TYR A 161 -3.34 -18.03 5.06
N LYS A 162 -4.19 -19.01 4.71
CA LYS A 162 -4.40 -19.44 3.30
C LYS A 162 -4.81 -18.29 2.39
N GLY A 163 -5.63 -17.37 2.87
CA GLY A 163 -6.17 -16.24 2.12
C GLY A 163 -5.21 -15.06 1.93
N ILE A 164 -4.00 -15.08 2.53
CA ILE A 164 -3.02 -14.01 2.44
C ILE A 164 -1.86 -14.41 1.53
N GLY A 165 -1.54 -13.55 0.58
CA GLY A 165 -0.43 -13.71 -0.36
C GLY A 165 0.62 -12.60 -0.24
N PRO A 166 1.70 -12.68 -1.04
CA PRO A 166 2.81 -11.70 -0.98
C PRO A 166 2.35 -10.24 -1.18
N LYS A 167 1.37 -9.99 -2.06
CA LYS A 167 0.84 -8.63 -2.25
C LYS A 167 0.27 -8.06 -0.96
N THR A 168 -0.52 -8.84 -0.22
CA THR A 168 -1.09 -8.43 1.07
C THR A 168 0.00 -8.22 2.11
N LEU A 169 0.98 -9.14 2.19
CA LEU A 169 2.13 -9.01 3.08
C LEU A 169 2.90 -7.71 2.84
N TYR A 170 3.30 -7.45 1.60
CA TYR A 170 4.12 -6.27 1.28
C TYR A 170 3.34 -4.96 1.43
N SER A 171 2.03 -4.98 1.16
CA SER A 171 1.18 -3.84 1.50
C SER A 171 1.13 -3.58 3.00
N TYR A 172 1.02 -4.63 3.81
CA TYR A 172 1.05 -4.53 5.27
C TYR A 172 2.39 -3.97 5.78
N ILE A 173 3.50 -4.50 5.29
CA ILE A 173 4.85 -4.03 5.66
C ILE A 173 5.00 -2.54 5.34
N LEU A 174 4.59 -2.11 4.16
CA LEU A 174 4.66 -0.70 3.77
C LEU A 174 3.81 0.19 4.68
N HIS A 175 2.54 -0.17 4.94
CA HIS A 175 1.59 0.75 5.57
C HIS A 175 1.52 0.63 7.11
N VAL A 176 1.94 -0.49 7.68
CA VAL A 176 1.93 -0.70 9.14
C VAL A 176 3.33 -0.71 9.74
N LYS A 177 4.29 -1.35 9.07
CA LYS A 177 5.69 -1.39 9.53
C LYS A 177 6.52 -0.19 9.04
N LEU A 178 5.96 0.67 8.20
CA LEU A 178 6.61 1.85 7.63
C LEU A 178 7.91 1.53 6.86
N ASP A 179 8.02 0.30 6.36
CA ASP A 179 9.19 -0.11 5.58
C ASP A 179 8.91 0.10 4.08
N SER A 180 9.33 1.25 3.59
CA SER A 180 9.15 1.67 2.20
C SER A 180 10.03 0.92 1.19
N SER A 181 10.94 0.04 1.67
CA SER A 181 11.68 -0.89 0.79
C SER A 181 10.81 -2.06 0.31
N TYR A 182 9.58 -2.16 0.79
CA TYR A 182 8.56 -3.09 0.29
C TYR A 182 7.42 -2.35 -0.38
N ALA A 183 6.80 -3.00 -1.37
CA ALA A 183 5.62 -2.50 -2.03
C ALA A 183 4.73 -3.64 -2.54
N PRO A 184 3.39 -3.47 -2.56
CA PRO A 184 2.50 -4.44 -3.18
C PRO A 184 2.76 -4.49 -4.70
N PHE A 185 3.18 -5.65 -5.21
CA PHE A 185 3.34 -5.88 -6.64
C PHE A 185 2.00 -6.31 -7.25
N ASP A 186 1.25 -5.34 -7.75
CA ASP A 186 -0.03 -5.58 -8.39
C ASP A 186 0.02 -5.38 -9.91
N VAL A 187 -1.06 -5.75 -10.58
CA VAL A 187 -1.17 -5.68 -12.05
C VAL A 187 -1.03 -4.25 -12.60
N ASN A 188 -1.38 -3.23 -11.83
CA ASN A 188 -1.24 -1.84 -12.25
C ASN A 188 0.22 -1.41 -12.16
N PHE A 189 0.89 -1.76 -11.06
CA PHE A 189 2.30 -1.46 -10.87
C PHE A 189 3.17 -2.19 -11.90
N GLU A 190 2.92 -3.48 -12.11
CA GLU A 190 3.60 -4.25 -13.15
C GLU A 190 3.40 -3.63 -14.54
N LYS A 191 2.15 -3.33 -14.92
CA LYS A 191 1.84 -2.69 -16.20
C LYS A 191 2.53 -1.33 -16.35
N PHE A 192 2.57 -0.54 -15.29
CA PHE A 192 3.28 0.74 -15.28
C PHE A 192 4.77 0.55 -15.61
N LEU A 193 5.44 -0.36 -14.92
CA LEU A 193 6.86 -0.65 -15.15
C LEU A 193 7.12 -1.19 -16.55
N LEU A 194 6.28 -2.11 -17.03
CA LEU A 194 6.39 -2.65 -18.39
C LEU A 194 6.19 -1.57 -19.45
N ASN A 195 5.27 -0.62 -19.25
CA ASN A 195 5.07 0.51 -20.15
C ASN A 195 6.28 1.47 -20.21
N LEU A 196 7.13 1.45 -19.20
CA LEU A 196 8.39 2.20 -19.16
C LEU A 196 9.60 1.35 -19.61
N GLY A 197 9.36 0.15 -20.15
CA GLY A 197 10.42 -0.73 -20.66
C GLY A 197 11.13 -1.59 -19.60
N PHE A 198 10.72 -1.53 -18.35
CA PHE A 198 11.35 -2.35 -17.31
C PHE A 198 10.86 -3.80 -17.36
N ARG A 199 11.74 -4.70 -17.77
CA ARG A 199 11.51 -6.16 -17.82
C ARG A 199 12.61 -6.90 -17.08
N LEU A 200 12.88 -6.48 -15.85
CA LEU A 200 14.04 -6.94 -15.07
C LEU A 200 13.80 -8.25 -14.30
N TRP A 201 12.59 -8.78 -14.36
CA TRP A 201 12.21 -10.00 -13.63
C TRP A 201 11.56 -11.02 -14.57
N SER A 202 11.66 -12.29 -14.20
CA SER A 202 10.98 -13.40 -14.89
C SER A 202 9.88 -14.05 -14.06
N ARG A 203 9.78 -13.70 -12.78
CA ARG A 203 8.84 -14.29 -11.83
C ARG A 203 8.16 -13.24 -10.96
N ARG A 204 6.90 -13.49 -10.62
CA ARG A 204 6.20 -12.76 -9.56
C ARG A 204 6.52 -13.38 -8.20
N PRO A 205 6.29 -12.63 -7.07
CA PRO A 205 6.45 -13.19 -5.74
C PRO A 205 5.61 -14.44 -5.53
N ASP A 206 6.21 -15.52 -5.07
CA ASP A 206 5.55 -16.78 -4.75
C ASP A 206 5.46 -16.93 -3.23
N LYS A 207 4.25 -17.20 -2.75
CA LYS A 207 3.93 -17.36 -1.32
C LYS A 207 4.84 -18.39 -0.63
N ARG A 208 5.17 -19.50 -1.30
CA ARG A 208 6.00 -20.57 -0.75
C ARG A 208 7.39 -20.06 -0.37
N TYR A 209 8.02 -19.28 -1.26
CA TYR A 209 9.33 -18.69 -0.99
C TYR A 209 9.23 -17.53 0.00
N CYS A 210 8.26 -16.63 -0.15
CA CYS A 210 8.10 -15.46 0.73
C CYS A 210 7.80 -15.85 2.19
N ARG A 211 7.25 -17.05 2.43
CA ARG A 211 7.02 -17.60 3.76
C ARG A 211 8.30 -18.08 4.43
N LEU A 212 9.21 -18.66 3.67
CA LEU A 212 10.44 -19.29 4.17
C LEU A 212 11.62 -18.31 4.22
N TYR A 213 11.69 -17.37 3.28
CA TYR A 213 12.84 -16.49 3.08
C TYR A 213 12.47 -15.03 3.14
N THR A 214 13.41 -14.20 3.58
CA THR A 214 13.37 -12.75 3.34
C THR A 214 13.86 -12.47 1.91
N CYS A 215 13.54 -11.28 1.35
CA CYS A 215 13.99 -10.98 -0.01
C CYS A 215 15.53 -11.07 -0.18
N PRO A 216 16.37 -10.60 0.76
CA PRO A 216 17.82 -10.74 0.64
C PRO A 216 18.34 -12.18 0.65
N THR A 217 17.67 -13.08 1.37
CA THR A 217 18.09 -14.50 1.52
C THR A 217 17.34 -15.44 0.58
N CYS A 218 16.37 -14.93 -0.18
CA CYS A 218 15.53 -15.75 -1.04
C CYS A 218 16.31 -16.23 -2.29
N PRO A 219 16.32 -17.55 -2.57
CA PRO A 219 17.01 -18.09 -3.75
C PRO A 219 16.39 -17.61 -5.08
N GLN A 220 15.19 -17.04 -5.05
CA GLN A 220 14.51 -16.46 -6.21
C GLN A 220 14.68 -14.93 -6.31
N SER A 221 15.44 -14.29 -5.42
CA SER A 221 15.53 -12.84 -5.31
C SER A 221 15.95 -12.15 -6.61
N SER A 222 16.93 -12.72 -7.32
CA SER A 222 17.46 -12.16 -8.58
C SER A 222 16.50 -12.27 -9.77
N SER A 223 15.50 -13.14 -9.70
CA SER A 223 14.50 -13.34 -10.77
C SER A 223 13.09 -12.88 -10.38
N CYS A 224 12.84 -12.65 -9.08
CA CYS A 224 11.56 -12.22 -8.55
C CYS A 224 11.40 -10.69 -8.67
N SER A 225 10.23 -10.23 -9.14
CA SER A 225 9.96 -8.80 -9.30
C SER A 225 10.25 -7.98 -8.04
N ILE A 226 9.79 -8.40 -6.87
CA ILE A 226 10.05 -7.65 -5.62
C ILE A 226 11.52 -7.75 -5.21
N GLY A 227 12.18 -8.90 -5.37
CA GLY A 227 13.61 -9.03 -5.07
C GLY A 227 14.44 -8.07 -5.93
N VAL A 228 14.21 -8.05 -7.24
CA VAL A 228 14.89 -7.15 -8.19
C VAL A 228 14.58 -5.69 -7.91
N LEU A 229 13.31 -5.34 -7.74
CA LEU A 229 12.92 -3.95 -7.49
C LEU A 229 13.46 -3.43 -6.15
N ARG A 230 13.39 -4.25 -5.10
CA ARG A 230 13.92 -3.90 -3.79
C ARG A 230 15.43 -3.66 -3.82
N SER A 231 16.19 -4.53 -4.49
CA SER A 231 17.65 -4.37 -4.66
C SER A 231 18.03 -3.18 -5.54
N SER A 232 17.12 -2.69 -6.39
CA SER A 232 17.37 -1.59 -7.33
C SER A 232 16.88 -0.23 -6.83
N LEU A 233 15.86 -0.21 -5.99
CA LEU A 233 15.15 1.00 -5.57
C LEU A 233 15.29 1.27 -4.06
N GLY A 234 15.67 0.27 -3.26
CA GLY A 234 15.74 0.41 -1.81
C GLY A 234 14.44 0.99 -1.23
N LYS A 235 14.56 2.02 -0.41
CA LYS A 235 13.43 2.71 0.23
C LYS A 235 12.53 3.48 -0.74
N ALA A 236 13.00 3.79 -1.96
CA ALA A 236 12.18 4.47 -2.96
C ALA A 236 11.09 3.57 -3.58
N LEU A 237 11.13 2.25 -3.35
CA LEU A 237 10.19 1.29 -3.94
C LEU A 237 8.74 1.58 -3.55
N GLY A 238 8.45 1.82 -2.27
CA GLY A 238 7.10 2.12 -1.77
C GLY A 238 6.55 3.41 -2.36
N TRP A 239 7.40 4.45 -2.47
CA TRP A 239 7.03 5.69 -3.10
C TRP A 239 6.73 5.52 -4.59
N LEU A 240 7.61 4.83 -5.32
CA LEU A 240 7.40 4.57 -6.75
C LEU A 240 6.10 3.82 -7.00
N GLN A 241 5.77 2.83 -6.18
CA GLN A 241 4.49 2.11 -6.29
C GLN A 241 3.29 3.02 -6.04
N THR A 242 3.36 3.90 -5.03
CA THR A 242 2.29 4.85 -4.71
C THR A 242 2.05 5.82 -5.86
N VAL A 243 3.12 6.42 -6.38
CA VAL A 243 3.04 7.37 -7.51
C VAL A 243 2.59 6.66 -8.79
N ALA A 244 3.09 5.46 -9.06
CA ALA A 244 2.66 4.64 -10.20
C ALA A 244 1.16 4.36 -10.16
N TYR A 245 0.61 4.02 -8.98
CA TYR A 245 -0.82 3.80 -8.81
C TYR A 245 -1.65 5.05 -9.16
N ILE A 246 -1.21 6.23 -8.69
CA ILE A 246 -1.84 7.51 -8.97
C ILE A 246 -1.75 7.82 -10.46
N HIS A 247 -0.57 7.66 -11.05
CA HIS A 247 -0.31 7.92 -12.46
C HIS A 247 -1.15 7.03 -13.38
N VAL A 248 -1.21 5.74 -13.10
CA VAL A 248 -2.05 4.79 -13.87
C VAL A 248 -3.52 5.22 -13.84
N LYS A 249 -4.01 5.68 -12.70
CA LYS A 249 -5.41 6.14 -12.59
C LYS A 249 -5.67 7.45 -13.29
N ARG A 250 -4.76 8.42 -13.19
CA ARG A 250 -4.94 9.78 -13.72
C ARG A 250 -4.61 9.92 -15.19
N ALA A 251 -3.69 9.10 -15.71
CA ALA A 251 -3.22 9.21 -17.08
C ALA A 251 -3.51 7.94 -17.90
N CYS A 252 -3.02 6.76 -17.47
CA CYS A 252 -3.09 5.58 -18.32
C CYS A 252 -4.52 5.06 -18.53
N ARG A 253 -5.35 5.03 -17.47
CA ARG A 253 -6.73 4.51 -17.56
C ARG A 253 -7.66 5.40 -18.38
N VAL A 254 -7.43 6.71 -18.33
CA VAL A 254 -8.22 7.70 -19.07
C VAL A 254 -7.64 8.01 -20.43
N ARG A 255 -6.57 7.30 -20.82
CA ARG A 255 -5.87 7.48 -22.11
C ARG A 255 -5.36 8.90 -22.36
N ALA A 256 -5.01 9.64 -21.30
CA ALA A 256 -4.47 10.99 -21.42
C ALA A 256 -2.98 10.99 -21.84
N CYS A 257 -2.64 10.19 -22.88
CA CYS A 257 -1.26 10.00 -23.33
C CYS A 257 -0.63 11.27 -23.90
N ARG A 258 -1.43 12.16 -24.48
CA ARG A 258 -0.94 13.41 -25.09
C ARG A 258 -0.36 14.36 -24.06
N GLU A 259 -0.96 14.41 -22.86
CA GLU A 259 -0.60 15.29 -21.74
C GLU A 259 0.23 14.54 -20.68
N CYS A 260 0.52 13.26 -20.91
CA CYS A 260 1.22 12.42 -19.95
C CYS A 260 2.68 12.88 -19.78
N PRO A 261 3.15 13.15 -18.53
CA PRO A 261 4.53 13.58 -18.26
C PRO A 261 5.56 12.53 -18.66
N LEU A 262 5.19 11.25 -18.61
CA LEU A 262 6.05 10.13 -18.97
C LEU A 262 6.01 9.78 -20.47
N ARG A 263 5.31 10.59 -21.31
CA ARG A 263 5.16 10.30 -22.73
C ARG A 263 6.49 10.06 -23.46
N ARG A 264 7.53 10.78 -23.08
CA ARG A 264 8.85 10.68 -23.75
C ARG A 264 9.54 9.34 -23.52
N ILE A 265 9.38 8.75 -22.33
CA ILE A 265 10.00 7.50 -21.92
C ILE A 265 9.04 6.29 -21.94
N CYS A 266 7.76 6.51 -22.20
CA CYS A 266 6.75 5.46 -22.24
C CYS A 266 6.78 4.73 -23.58
N ILE A 267 7.10 3.43 -23.59
CA ILE A 267 7.14 2.62 -24.81
C ILE A 267 5.74 2.23 -25.32
N ALA A 268 4.72 2.25 -24.46
CA ALA A 268 3.34 1.92 -24.82
C ALA A 268 2.67 3.00 -25.70
N ARG A 269 3.27 4.17 -25.87
CA ARG A 269 2.77 5.26 -26.73
C ARG A 269 2.66 4.88 -28.21
N SER A 270 3.42 3.88 -28.65
CA SER A 270 3.41 3.41 -30.04
C SER A 270 2.17 2.63 -30.43
N TYR A 271 1.26 2.34 -29.47
CA TYR A 271 0.01 1.59 -29.68
C TYR A 271 -1.25 2.44 -29.47
N SER A 272 -1.13 3.78 -29.36
CA SER A 272 -2.26 4.70 -29.13
C SER A 272 -2.41 5.75 -30.22
#